data_4a80cc27e58dfe96c8ba082f806eb2c6
#
_entry.id   4a80cc27e58dfe96c8ba082f806eb2c6
#
_cell.length_a   1.000
_cell.length_b   1.000
_cell.length_c   1.000
_cell.angle_alpha   90.00
_cell.angle_beta   90.00
_cell.angle_gamma   90.00
#
_symmetry.space_group_name_H-M   'P 1'
#
loop_
_entity.id
_entity.type
_entity.pdbx_description
1 polymer ?
#
loop_
_entity_poly.entity_id
_entity_poly.type
_entity_poly.pdbx_seq_one_letter_code
_entity_poly.pdbx_strand_id
1 'polypeptide(L)'
;MLTVDPEIVRSYLLDLQDRIATALETEDGSCQFSEDNWDRPEGGGGRSRVLEGGAVFEKAGINFSDVQGASLPPSATATRPHLAGAPFRAMGVSVVCHPLNPHVPTTHMNVRFFYAEPVDGEPIWWFGGGFDLTPYYGHVEDAVHWHQTARHACAPFGSELYSKFKDICDTYFFLPHRNEPRGIGGIFFDDFNAGGFEQAFAFMQSVGDHFMPAYQPIVAKRKAAPYTERERNFQLYRRGRYVEFNLVHDRGTHFGLQSKGRTESILMSLPPLVRWDYDWHPEPDSAEATLYDIFLKPKDWLAINPSS
;
A
#
# COMPACT_ATOMS: atom_id res chain seq x y z
N MET A 1 7.50 -21.59 -23.14
CA MET A 1 6.78 -20.83 -22.11
C MET A 1 7.31 -21.30 -20.77
N LEU A 2 7.84 -20.39 -19.95
CA LEU A 2 8.15 -20.79 -18.56
C LEU A 2 6.85 -21.16 -17.86
N THR A 3 6.88 -22.28 -17.15
CA THR A 3 5.80 -22.70 -16.27
C THR A 3 5.65 -21.66 -15.18
N VAL A 4 4.42 -21.35 -14.76
CA VAL A 4 4.15 -20.49 -13.59
C VAL A 4 4.85 -21.11 -12.38
N ASP A 5 5.77 -20.38 -11.78
CA ASP A 5 6.54 -20.87 -10.61
C ASP A 5 6.29 -19.96 -9.40
N PRO A 6 5.42 -20.37 -8.47
CA PRO A 6 5.17 -19.61 -7.25
C PRO A 6 6.39 -19.43 -6.35
N GLU A 7 7.40 -20.31 -6.42
CA GLU A 7 8.55 -20.23 -5.52
C GLU A 7 9.50 -19.09 -5.87
N ILE A 8 9.64 -18.74 -7.15
CA ILE A 8 10.43 -17.56 -7.53
C ILE A 8 9.74 -16.27 -7.07
N VAL A 9 8.40 -16.24 -7.10
CA VAL A 9 7.62 -15.11 -6.59
C VAL A 9 7.79 -14.99 -5.07
N ARG A 10 7.67 -16.12 -4.36
CA ARG A 10 7.87 -16.18 -2.90
C ARG A 10 9.26 -15.68 -2.50
N SER A 11 10.29 -16.14 -3.20
CA SER A 11 11.67 -15.73 -2.92
C SER A 11 11.88 -14.23 -3.11
N TYR A 12 11.34 -13.65 -4.17
CA TYR A 12 11.39 -12.21 -4.40
C TYR A 12 10.64 -11.42 -3.32
N LEU A 13 9.45 -11.87 -2.91
CA LEU A 13 8.65 -11.16 -1.91
C LEU A 13 9.34 -11.13 -0.54
N LEU A 14 10.01 -12.23 -0.15
CA LEU A 14 10.79 -12.28 1.08
C LEU A 14 12.00 -11.33 1.04
N ASP A 15 12.74 -11.33 -0.08
CA ASP A 15 13.84 -10.38 -0.31
C ASP A 15 13.36 -8.93 -0.30
N LEU A 16 12.23 -8.64 -0.95
CA LEU A 16 11.63 -7.30 -0.94
C LEU A 16 11.29 -6.85 0.48
N GLN A 17 10.70 -7.72 1.31
CA GLN A 17 10.43 -7.43 2.71
C GLN A 17 11.71 -7.08 3.47
N ASP A 18 12.78 -7.86 3.28
CA ASP A 18 14.07 -7.65 3.94
C ASP A 18 14.71 -6.32 3.54
N ARG A 19 14.69 -5.98 2.25
CA ARG A 19 15.22 -4.72 1.73
C ARG A 19 14.44 -3.51 2.25
N ILE A 20 13.12 -3.57 2.28
CA ILE A 20 12.28 -2.49 2.80
C ILE A 20 12.51 -2.31 4.31
N ALA A 21 12.56 -3.40 5.10
CA ALA A 21 12.83 -3.33 6.52
C ALA A 21 14.16 -2.64 6.81
N THR A 22 15.24 -3.07 6.14
CA THR A 22 16.57 -2.49 6.29
C THR A 22 16.60 -1.00 5.93
N ALA A 23 15.92 -0.60 4.86
CA ALA A 23 15.86 0.80 4.44
C ALA A 23 15.11 1.67 5.46
N LEU A 24 13.98 1.20 5.99
CA LEU A 24 13.19 1.94 6.99
C LEU A 24 13.93 2.02 8.33
N GLU A 25 14.61 0.95 8.78
CA GLU A 25 15.46 0.95 9.98
C GLU A 25 16.62 1.96 9.86
N THR A 26 17.22 2.02 8.67
CA THR A 26 18.29 3.00 8.37
C THR A 26 17.77 4.44 8.44
N GLU A 27 16.57 4.70 7.91
CA GLU A 27 15.94 6.03 7.97
C GLU A 27 15.52 6.42 9.39
N ASP A 28 15.04 5.47 10.19
CA ASP A 28 14.64 5.70 11.58
C ASP A 28 15.86 5.94 12.48
N GLY A 29 16.88 5.10 12.38
CA GLY A 29 18.14 5.19 13.10
C GLY A 29 18.07 4.88 14.61
N SER A 30 16.88 4.63 15.16
CA SER A 30 16.69 4.38 16.60
C SER A 30 16.01 3.06 16.94
N CYS A 31 15.16 2.56 16.05
CA CYS A 31 14.40 1.34 16.26
C CYS A 31 14.64 0.31 15.15
N GLN A 32 14.44 -0.96 15.49
CA GLN A 32 14.45 -2.09 14.58
C GLN A 32 13.07 -2.75 14.54
N PHE A 33 12.77 -3.44 13.45
CA PHE A 33 11.56 -4.24 13.35
C PHE A 33 11.63 -5.47 14.28
N SER A 34 10.59 -5.67 15.08
CA SER A 34 10.31 -6.98 15.66
C SER A 34 9.77 -7.91 14.58
N GLU A 35 10.17 -9.17 14.62
CA GLU A 35 9.74 -10.18 13.66
C GLU A 35 8.88 -11.24 14.34
N ASP A 36 7.76 -11.59 13.69
CA ASP A 36 6.83 -12.60 14.13
C ASP A 36 6.48 -13.52 12.96
N ASN A 37 6.98 -14.75 13.02
CA ASN A 37 6.71 -15.82 12.06
C ASN A 37 5.49 -16.60 12.51
N TRP A 38 4.57 -16.86 11.60
CA TRP A 38 3.33 -17.56 11.91
C TRP A 38 2.93 -18.54 10.82
N ASP A 39 2.30 -19.64 11.23
CA ASP A 39 1.77 -20.68 10.37
C ASP A 39 0.24 -20.72 10.44
N ARG A 40 -0.40 -21.22 9.40
CA ARG A 40 -1.85 -21.45 9.33
C ARG A 40 -2.15 -22.95 9.32
N PRO A 41 -3.14 -23.40 10.12
CA PRO A 41 -3.59 -24.80 10.08
C PRO A 41 -4.09 -25.24 8.70
N GLU A 42 -4.67 -24.33 7.92
CA GLU A 42 -5.20 -24.58 6.58
C GLU A 42 -4.12 -24.63 5.48
N GLY A 43 -2.89 -24.25 5.82
CA GLY A 43 -1.73 -24.24 4.94
C GLY A 43 -1.15 -22.85 4.71
N GLY A 44 0.17 -22.81 4.62
CA GLY A 44 0.94 -21.58 4.48
C GLY A 44 1.14 -20.85 5.80
N GLY A 45 1.55 -19.57 5.71
CA GLY A 45 1.89 -18.75 6.85
C GLY A 45 2.35 -17.38 6.44
N GLY A 46 3.18 -16.74 7.26
CA GLY A 46 3.74 -15.45 6.95
C GLY A 46 4.77 -14.98 7.94
N ARG A 47 5.30 -13.80 7.66
CA ARG A 47 6.30 -13.11 8.48
C ARG A 47 5.87 -11.66 8.63
N SER A 48 5.41 -11.30 9.82
CA SER A 48 5.03 -9.93 10.15
C SER A 48 6.23 -9.22 10.81
N ARG A 49 6.53 -8.02 10.34
CA ARG A 49 7.54 -7.15 10.93
C ARG A 49 6.88 -5.84 11.36
N VAL A 50 7.09 -5.46 12.63
CA VAL A 50 6.48 -4.27 13.22
C VAL A 50 7.56 -3.44 13.90
N LEU A 51 7.65 -2.15 13.54
CA LEU A 51 8.43 -1.14 14.21
C LEU A 51 7.49 -0.21 14.95
N GLU A 52 7.72 0.04 16.23
CA GLU A 52 6.92 0.93 17.06
C GLU A 52 7.81 1.85 17.91
N GLY A 53 7.38 3.10 18.05
CA GLY A 53 8.08 4.07 18.88
C GLY A 53 9.43 4.56 18.34
N GLY A 54 9.62 4.49 17.01
CA GLY A 54 10.84 4.99 16.37
C GLY A 54 10.96 6.52 16.38
N ALA A 55 12.14 7.02 16.07
CA ALA A 55 12.40 8.45 16.00
C ALA A 55 11.74 9.11 14.77
N VAL A 56 11.58 8.37 13.68
CA VAL A 56 10.96 8.81 12.43
C VAL A 56 9.59 8.15 12.26
N PHE A 57 9.52 6.84 12.46
CA PHE A 57 8.28 6.08 12.30
C PHE A 57 7.66 5.77 13.66
N GLU A 58 6.54 6.44 13.98
CA GLU A 58 5.77 6.12 15.19
C GLU A 58 5.25 4.68 15.16
N LYS A 59 4.90 4.22 13.95
CA LYS A 59 4.62 2.82 13.66
C LYS A 59 4.88 2.53 12.18
N ALA A 60 5.50 1.39 11.90
CA ALA A 60 5.57 0.82 10.56
C ALA A 60 5.31 -0.68 10.61
N GLY A 61 4.60 -1.20 9.62
CA GLY A 61 4.32 -2.62 9.50
C GLY A 61 4.68 -3.13 8.10
N ILE A 62 5.38 -4.26 8.04
CA ILE A 62 5.69 -4.97 6.79
C ILE A 62 5.24 -6.42 6.95
N ASN A 63 4.19 -6.81 6.26
CA ASN A 63 3.66 -8.16 6.33
C ASN A 63 3.95 -8.93 5.05
N PHE A 64 4.70 -10.01 5.15
CA PHE A 64 4.72 -11.06 4.12
C PHE A 64 3.69 -12.12 4.50
N SER A 65 2.87 -12.54 3.53
CA SER A 65 1.96 -13.67 3.65
C SER A 65 2.07 -14.59 2.44
N ASP A 66 1.97 -15.90 2.69
CA ASP A 66 1.89 -16.95 1.67
C ASP A 66 0.87 -17.96 2.17
N VAL A 67 -0.37 -17.81 1.75
CA VAL A 67 -1.50 -18.59 2.24
C VAL A 67 -2.02 -19.54 1.18
N GLN A 68 -2.36 -20.75 1.60
CA GLN A 68 -2.89 -21.79 0.75
C GLN A 68 -4.25 -22.26 1.28
N GLY A 69 -5.06 -22.79 0.41
CA GLY A 69 -6.35 -23.36 0.78
C GLY A 69 -6.85 -24.36 -0.25
N ALA A 70 -7.58 -25.37 0.23
CA ALA A 70 -8.18 -26.39 -0.64
C ALA A 70 -9.33 -25.83 -1.50
N SER A 71 -9.92 -24.70 -1.11
CA SER A 71 -10.98 -24.04 -1.87
C SER A 71 -11.02 -22.55 -1.55
N LEU A 72 -11.34 -21.74 -2.56
CA LEU A 72 -11.55 -20.31 -2.40
C LEU A 72 -12.82 -20.01 -1.59
N PRO A 73 -12.80 -18.99 -0.72
CA PRO A 73 -13.99 -18.57 0.01
C PRO A 73 -15.05 -17.98 -0.96
N PRO A 74 -16.35 -18.06 -0.61
CA PRO A 74 -17.42 -17.54 -1.46
C PRO A 74 -17.27 -16.07 -1.86
N SER A 75 -16.70 -15.23 -0.99
CA SER A 75 -16.42 -13.82 -1.28
C SER A 75 -15.40 -13.63 -2.42
N ALA A 76 -14.44 -14.53 -2.58
CA ALA A 76 -13.45 -14.50 -3.66
C ALA A 76 -13.99 -15.09 -4.97
N THR A 77 -15.00 -15.95 -4.92
CA THR A 77 -15.61 -16.60 -6.09
C THR A 77 -16.86 -15.89 -6.60
N ALA A 78 -17.38 -14.89 -5.87
CA ALA A 78 -18.57 -14.14 -6.28
C ALA A 78 -18.46 -13.53 -7.70
N THR A 79 -17.28 -13.04 -8.06
CA THR A 79 -16.98 -12.50 -9.40
C THR A 79 -16.30 -13.51 -10.33
N ARG A 80 -15.94 -14.70 -9.82
CA ARG A 80 -15.24 -15.77 -10.54
C ARG A 80 -15.80 -17.15 -10.17
N PRO A 81 -17.06 -17.45 -10.56
CA PRO A 81 -17.71 -18.72 -10.17
C PRO A 81 -16.95 -19.96 -10.62
N HIS A 82 -16.20 -19.89 -11.73
CA HIS A 82 -15.38 -20.98 -12.26
C HIS A 82 -14.19 -21.38 -11.37
N LEU A 83 -13.83 -20.55 -10.38
CA LEU A 83 -12.82 -20.86 -9.38
C LEU A 83 -13.40 -21.47 -8.10
N ALA A 84 -14.71 -21.68 -8.03
CA ALA A 84 -15.34 -22.28 -6.87
C ALA A 84 -14.80 -23.71 -6.66
N GLY A 85 -14.29 -23.97 -5.46
CA GLY A 85 -13.72 -25.29 -5.13
C GLY A 85 -12.28 -25.53 -5.60
N ALA A 86 -11.67 -24.58 -6.34
CA ALA A 86 -10.28 -24.72 -6.76
C ALA A 86 -9.29 -24.54 -5.60
N PRO A 87 -8.28 -25.38 -5.47
CA PRO A 87 -7.13 -25.12 -4.62
C PRO A 87 -6.45 -23.81 -5.05
N PHE A 88 -5.99 -23.03 -4.07
CA PHE A 88 -5.36 -21.75 -4.36
C PHE A 88 -4.13 -21.49 -3.49
N ARG A 89 -3.29 -20.59 -3.97
CA ARG A 89 -2.19 -19.97 -3.24
C ARG A 89 -2.22 -18.45 -3.49
N ALA A 90 -2.14 -17.68 -2.42
CA ALA A 90 -2.08 -16.23 -2.48
C ALA A 90 -0.92 -15.74 -1.62
N MET A 91 -0.03 -14.95 -2.21
CA MET A 91 1.12 -14.42 -1.48
C MET A 91 1.34 -12.95 -1.80
N GLY A 92 1.94 -12.23 -0.86
CA GLY A 92 2.23 -10.81 -1.05
C GLY A 92 3.01 -10.19 0.08
N VAL A 93 3.49 -8.99 -0.18
CA VAL A 93 4.05 -8.07 0.82
C VAL A 93 3.18 -6.82 0.88
N SER A 94 2.80 -6.44 2.11
CA SER A 94 2.08 -5.21 2.41
C SER A 94 2.91 -4.36 3.36
N VAL A 95 3.00 -3.07 3.09
CA VAL A 95 3.75 -2.09 3.89
C VAL A 95 2.86 -0.92 4.24
N VAL A 96 2.89 -0.49 5.48
CA VAL A 96 2.31 0.78 5.93
C VAL A 96 3.28 1.48 6.86
N CYS A 97 3.56 2.77 6.61
CA CYS A 97 4.37 3.60 7.48
C CYS A 97 3.54 4.77 8.02
N HIS A 98 3.49 4.92 9.34
CA HIS A 98 2.89 6.05 10.05
C HIS A 98 3.99 6.87 10.72
N PRO A 99 4.46 7.96 10.07
CA PRO A 99 5.55 8.77 10.60
C PRO A 99 5.12 9.60 11.81
N LEU A 100 6.07 9.88 12.71
CA LEU A 100 5.84 10.75 13.87
C LEU A 100 5.63 12.21 13.44
N ASN A 101 6.46 12.70 12.50
CA ASN A 101 6.42 14.08 12.03
C ASN A 101 5.24 14.30 11.05
N PRO A 102 4.36 15.30 11.25
CA PRO A 102 3.25 15.59 10.37
C PRO A 102 3.61 15.98 8.93
N HIS A 103 4.85 16.44 8.70
CA HIS A 103 5.33 16.78 7.36
C HIS A 103 5.79 15.57 6.55
N VAL A 104 6.00 14.42 7.20
CA VAL A 104 6.23 13.15 6.50
C VAL A 104 4.89 12.47 6.24
N PRO A 105 4.55 12.15 5.00
CA PRO A 105 3.28 11.50 4.69
C PRO A 105 3.24 10.05 5.15
N THR A 106 2.05 9.57 5.50
CA THR A 106 1.79 8.12 5.57
C THR A 106 1.87 7.52 4.17
N THR A 107 2.38 6.31 4.06
CA THR A 107 2.43 5.57 2.80
C THR A 107 1.96 4.15 2.99
N HIS A 108 1.43 3.59 1.91
CA HIS A 108 1.07 2.18 1.78
C HIS A 108 1.65 1.63 0.49
N MET A 109 2.08 0.39 0.52
CA MET A 109 2.43 -0.42 -0.66
C MET A 109 1.89 -1.83 -0.47
N ASN A 110 1.42 -2.43 -1.55
CA ASN A 110 1.12 -3.85 -1.61
C ASN A 110 1.58 -4.39 -2.97
N VAL A 111 2.22 -5.55 -2.98
CA VAL A 111 2.43 -6.35 -4.18
C VAL A 111 2.06 -7.79 -3.86
N ARG A 112 1.29 -8.42 -4.74
CA ARG A 112 0.69 -9.73 -4.48
C ARG A 112 0.61 -10.59 -5.74
N PHE A 113 0.60 -11.89 -5.52
CA PHE A 113 0.40 -12.91 -6.52
C PHE A 113 -0.72 -13.86 -6.09
N PHE A 114 -1.57 -14.18 -7.03
CA PHE A 114 -2.61 -15.19 -6.87
C PHE A 114 -2.43 -16.31 -7.89
N TYR A 115 -2.63 -17.54 -7.44
CA TYR A 115 -2.55 -18.73 -8.25
C TYR A 115 -3.65 -19.73 -7.83
N ALA A 116 -4.33 -20.33 -8.78
CA ALA A 116 -5.32 -21.37 -8.55
C ALA A 116 -5.22 -22.47 -9.60
N GLU A 117 -5.49 -23.69 -9.20
CA GLU A 117 -5.53 -24.90 -10.06
C GLU A 117 -6.96 -25.43 -10.13
N PRO A 118 -7.79 -25.00 -11.08
CA PRO A 118 -9.10 -25.60 -11.31
C PRO A 118 -8.97 -27.08 -11.61
N VAL A 119 -9.94 -27.89 -11.17
CA VAL A 119 -9.96 -29.36 -11.42
C VAL A 119 -9.93 -29.65 -12.92
N ASP A 120 -10.66 -28.84 -13.70
CA ASP A 120 -10.71 -28.91 -15.15
C ASP A 120 -10.22 -27.59 -15.73
N GLY A 121 -9.05 -27.57 -16.39
CA GLY A 121 -8.52 -26.41 -17.07
C GLY A 121 -7.08 -26.08 -16.75
N GLU A 122 -6.61 -24.99 -17.35
CA GLU A 122 -5.26 -24.46 -17.13
C GLU A 122 -5.19 -23.69 -15.81
N PRO A 123 -4.01 -23.63 -15.17
CA PRO A 123 -3.81 -22.78 -13.99
C PRO A 123 -4.18 -21.33 -14.26
N ILE A 124 -4.85 -20.72 -13.30
CA ILE A 124 -5.26 -19.31 -13.34
C ILE A 124 -4.40 -18.53 -12.37
N TRP A 125 -3.82 -17.44 -12.84
CA TRP A 125 -2.94 -16.60 -12.04
C TRP A 125 -3.03 -15.12 -12.44
N TRP A 126 -2.70 -14.25 -11.51
CA TRP A 126 -2.54 -12.82 -11.74
C TRP A 126 -1.69 -12.17 -10.66
N PHE A 127 -1.18 -11.01 -10.98
CA PHE A 127 -0.54 -10.10 -10.04
C PHE A 127 -1.45 -8.93 -9.71
N GLY A 128 -1.26 -8.36 -8.53
CA GLY A 128 -1.90 -7.13 -8.11
C GLY A 128 -0.97 -6.33 -7.22
N GLY A 129 -1.27 -5.05 -7.03
CA GLY A 129 -0.47 -4.22 -6.16
C GLY A 129 -0.57 -2.75 -6.44
N GLY A 130 0.41 -2.01 -5.95
CA GLY A 130 0.53 -0.57 -6.07
C GLY A 130 1.09 0.06 -4.81
N PHE A 131 1.22 1.37 -4.84
CA PHE A 131 1.59 2.19 -3.69
C PHE A 131 0.90 3.54 -3.77
N ASP A 132 0.55 4.08 -2.61
CA ASP A 132 -0.12 5.37 -2.47
C ASP A 132 0.43 6.18 -1.30
N LEU A 133 0.28 7.51 -1.40
CA LEU A 133 0.80 8.48 -0.45
C LEU A 133 -0.32 9.30 0.17
N THR A 134 -0.30 9.45 1.50
CA THR A 134 -1.28 10.18 2.29
C THR A 134 -0.61 11.30 3.07
N PRO A 135 -0.44 12.49 2.48
CA PRO A 135 0.10 13.65 3.18
C PRO A 135 -0.91 14.25 4.16
N TYR A 136 -0.38 14.91 5.19
CA TYR A 136 -1.13 15.76 6.12
C TYR A 136 -0.87 17.23 5.83
N TYR A 137 0.39 17.59 5.62
CA TYR A 137 0.85 18.86 5.08
C TYR A 137 1.57 18.56 3.76
N GLY A 138 0.87 18.79 2.66
CA GLY A 138 1.35 18.40 1.34
C GLY A 138 2.42 19.36 0.81
N HIS A 139 3.38 18.80 0.07
CA HIS A 139 4.38 19.55 -0.69
C HIS A 139 4.31 19.13 -2.16
N VAL A 140 4.18 20.10 -3.05
CA VAL A 140 3.99 19.84 -4.49
C VAL A 140 5.17 19.04 -5.07
N GLU A 141 6.40 19.38 -4.70
CA GLU A 141 7.59 18.69 -5.18
C GLU A 141 7.65 17.21 -4.73
N ASP A 142 7.12 16.90 -3.53
CA ASP A 142 7.05 15.52 -3.03
C ASP A 142 6.00 14.72 -3.82
N ALA A 143 4.85 15.35 -4.12
CA ALA A 143 3.81 14.74 -4.94
C ALA A 143 4.29 14.49 -6.38
N VAL A 144 5.00 15.44 -6.97
CA VAL A 144 5.59 15.29 -8.32
C VAL A 144 6.62 14.16 -8.32
N HIS A 145 7.55 14.13 -7.37
CA HIS A 145 8.55 13.06 -7.23
C HIS A 145 7.89 11.69 -7.09
N TRP A 146 6.88 11.57 -6.22
CA TRP A 146 6.13 10.34 -6.01
C TRP A 146 5.51 9.79 -7.29
N HIS A 147 4.80 10.65 -8.01
CA HIS A 147 4.14 10.28 -9.25
C HIS A 147 5.12 10.05 -10.42
N GLN A 148 6.25 10.77 -10.46
CA GLN A 148 7.33 10.49 -11.43
C GLN A 148 7.92 9.11 -11.22
N THR A 149 8.18 8.72 -9.96
CA THR A 149 8.70 7.40 -9.63
C THR A 149 7.67 6.30 -9.96
N ALA A 150 6.38 6.53 -9.68
CA ALA A 150 5.31 5.62 -10.09
C ALA A 150 5.24 5.45 -11.62
N ARG A 151 5.40 6.54 -12.38
CA ARG A 151 5.48 6.47 -13.85
C ARG A 151 6.70 5.69 -14.33
N HIS A 152 7.86 5.88 -13.69
CA HIS A 152 9.08 5.13 -14.04
C HIS A 152 8.92 3.63 -13.81
N ALA A 153 8.22 3.22 -12.74
CA ALA A 153 7.90 1.81 -12.50
C ALA A 153 7.05 1.19 -13.62
N CYS A 154 6.15 1.96 -14.22
CA CYS A 154 5.26 1.49 -15.29
C CYS A 154 5.88 1.55 -16.69
N ALA A 155 6.75 2.52 -16.95
CA ALA A 155 7.21 2.88 -18.29
C ALA A 155 7.80 1.74 -19.13
N PRO A 156 8.60 0.77 -18.58
CA PRO A 156 9.12 -0.34 -19.35
C PRO A 156 8.07 -1.31 -19.89
N PHE A 157 6.85 -1.27 -19.35
CA PHE A 157 5.78 -2.24 -19.61
C PHE A 157 4.64 -1.68 -20.45
N GLY A 158 4.56 -0.37 -20.62
CA GLY A 158 3.58 0.32 -21.47
C GLY A 158 3.40 1.77 -21.04
N SER A 159 3.37 2.67 -22.02
CA SER A 159 3.30 4.12 -21.79
C SER A 159 1.96 4.55 -21.14
N GLU A 160 0.89 3.78 -21.34
CA GLU A 160 -0.46 4.03 -20.84
C GLU A 160 -0.68 3.49 -19.42
N LEU A 161 0.19 2.59 -18.91
CA LEU A 161 -0.06 1.87 -17.66
C LEU A 161 -0.09 2.80 -16.46
N TYR A 162 0.78 3.82 -16.42
CA TYR A 162 0.77 4.78 -15.32
C TYR A 162 -0.56 5.52 -15.23
N SER A 163 -1.06 6.10 -16.33
CA SER A 163 -2.34 6.81 -16.33
C SER A 163 -3.48 5.91 -15.91
N LYS A 164 -3.56 4.70 -16.51
CA LYS A 164 -4.57 3.69 -16.19
C LYS A 164 -4.56 3.32 -14.70
N PHE A 165 -3.40 3.03 -14.14
CA PHE A 165 -3.29 2.56 -12.76
C PHE A 165 -3.40 3.69 -11.74
N LYS A 166 -3.09 4.94 -12.14
CA LYS A 166 -3.38 6.13 -11.35
C LYS A 166 -4.89 6.35 -11.21
N ASP A 167 -5.64 6.27 -12.31
CA ASP A 167 -7.09 6.44 -12.29
C ASP A 167 -7.79 5.36 -11.45
N ILE A 168 -7.31 4.12 -11.53
CA ILE A 168 -7.77 3.03 -10.66
C ILE A 168 -7.44 3.32 -9.19
N CYS A 169 -6.23 3.82 -8.90
CA CYS A 169 -5.79 4.18 -7.56
C CYS A 169 -6.66 5.28 -6.96
N ASP A 170 -6.91 6.36 -7.71
CA ASP A 170 -7.73 7.49 -7.26
C ASP A 170 -9.17 7.04 -6.96
N THR A 171 -9.71 6.14 -7.77
CA THR A 171 -11.04 5.56 -7.56
C THR A 171 -11.08 4.63 -6.35
N TYR A 172 -10.06 3.77 -6.20
CA TYR A 172 -10.02 2.76 -5.13
C TYR A 172 -9.90 3.40 -3.74
N PHE A 173 -9.00 4.39 -3.58
CA PHE A 173 -8.72 5.03 -2.31
C PHE A 173 -9.62 6.24 -1.99
N PHE A 174 -10.77 6.33 -2.65
CA PHE A 174 -11.78 7.35 -2.36
C PHE A 174 -12.67 6.92 -1.19
N LEU A 175 -12.99 7.87 -0.29
CA LEU A 175 -13.93 7.69 0.83
C LEU A 175 -15.31 8.27 0.47
N PRO A 176 -16.28 7.46 0.01
CA PRO A 176 -17.58 7.98 -0.45
C PRO A 176 -18.34 8.75 0.63
N HIS A 177 -18.30 8.28 1.88
CA HIS A 177 -19.01 8.90 3.02
C HIS A 177 -18.38 10.23 3.47
N ARG A 178 -17.15 10.54 3.02
CA ARG A 178 -16.46 11.82 3.24
C ARG A 178 -16.41 12.68 1.99
N ASN A 179 -16.72 12.11 0.83
CA ASN A 179 -16.54 12.75 -0.49
C ASN A 179 -15.13 13.28 -0.71
N GLU A 180 -14.11 12.52 -0.30
CA GLU A 180 -12.70 12.89 -0.44
C GLU A 180 -11.81 11.67 -0.69
N PRO A 181 -10.66 11.81 -1.37
CA PRO A 181 -9.66 10.75 -1.47
C PRO A 181 -8.91 10.60 -0.14
N ARG A 182 -8.35 9.41 0.11
CA ARG A 182 -7.50 9.12 1.26
C ARG A 182 -6.21 9.99 1.25
N GLY A 183 -5.63 10.20 0.08
CA GLY A 183 -4.42 10.97 -0.15
C GLY A 183 -4.27 11.40 -1.60
N ILE A 184 -3.03 11.57 -2.06
CA ILE A 184 -2.72 11.98 -3.44
C ILE A 184 -2.64 10.82 -4.44
N GLY A 185 -2.93 9.59 -3.98
CA GLY A 185 -2.86 8.39 -4.81
C GLY A 185 -1.43 7.93 -5.10
N GLY A 186 -1.26 7.39 -6.25
CA GLY A 186 -0.08 6.74 -6.78
C GLY A 186 -0.48 5.83 -7.92
N ILE A 187 -0.24 4.52 -7.81
CA ILE A 187 -0.69 3.50 -8.75
C ILE A 187 -1.34 2.32 -8.01
N PHE A 188 -2.39 1.77 -8.62
CA PHE A 188 -3.03 0.54 -8.14
C PHE A 188 -3.46 -0.32 -9.33
N PHE A 189 -3.11 -1.59 -9.30
CA PHE A 189 -3.49 -2.57 -10.31
C PHE A 189 -3.97 -3.87 -9.66
N ASP A 190 -4.86 -4.55 -10.35
CA ASP A 190 -5.39 -5.85 -9.98
C ASP A 190 -5.59 -6.71 -11.22
N ASP A 191 -5.63 -8.03 -11.03
CA ASP A 191 -5.86 -9.00 -12.11
C ASP A 191 -4.88 -8.86 -13.29
N PHE A 192 -3.64 -8.46 -13.02
CA PHE A 192 -2.66 -8.21 -14.06
C PHE A 192 -1.93 -9.49 -14.46
N ASN A 193 -2.12 -9.91 -15.71
CA ASN A 193 -1.47 -11.07 -16.33
C ASN A 193 -1.05 -10.79 -17.79
N ALA A 194 -1.02 -9.54 -18.19
CA ALA A 194 -0.68 -9.12 -19.55
C ALA A 194 0.78 -9.48 -19.90
N GLY A 195 0.99 -9.96 -21.11
CA GLY A 195 2.33 -10.34 -21.60
C GLY A 195 2.84 -11.69 -21.09
N GLY A 196 2.01 -12.44 -20.34
CA GLY A 196 2.40 -13.71 -19.73
C GLY A 196 3.12 -13.54 -18.39
N PHE A 197 3.43 -14.69 -17.77
CA PHE A 197 3.90 -14.74 -16.38
C PHE A 197 5.19 -13.93 -16.16
N GLU A 198 6.19 -14.08 -17.02
CA GLU A 198 7.47 -13.39 -16.88
C GLU A 198 7.33 -11.87 -16.91
N GLN A 199 6.56 -11.35 -17.88
CA GLN A 199 6.37 -9.91 -18.03
C GLN A 199 5.52 -9.33 -16.90
N ALA A 200 4.46 -10.03 -16.50
CA ALA A 200 3.61 -9.61 -15.40
C ALA A 200 4.35 -9.68 -14.05
N PHE A 201 5.20 -10.69 -13.84
CA PHE A 201 6.08 -10.79 -12.68
C PHE A 201 7.11 -9.65 -12.66
N ALA A 202 7.78 -9.40 -13.77
CA ALA A 202 8.73 -8.29 -13.89
C ALA A 202 8.08 -6.92 -13.63
N PHE A 203 6.82 -6.73 -14.05
CA PHE A 203 6.06 -5.53 -13.72
C PHE A 203 5.80 -5.42 -12.21
N MET A 204 5.33 -6.48 -11.57
CA MET A 204 5.12 -6.49 -10.12
C MET A 204 6.42 -6.22 -9.36
N GLN A 205 7.55 -6.80 -9.80
CA GLN A 205 8.88 -6.51 -9.23
C GLN A 205 9.24 -5.04 -9.39
N SER A 206 9.04 -4.46 -10.59
CA SER A 206 9.29 -3.04 -10.82
C SER A 206 8.51 -2.15 -9.87
N VAL A 207 7.23 -2.45 -9.61
CA VAL A 207 6.42 -1.69 -8.65
C VAL A 207 6.97 -1.80 -7.24
N GLY A 208 7.30 -3.01 -6.78
CA GLY A 208 7.89 -3.23 -5.45
C GLY A 208 9.23 -2.53 -5.27
N ASP A 209 10.12 -2.62 -6.27
CA ASP A 209 11.47 -2.05 -6.24
C ASP A 209 11.48 -0.51 -6.30
N HIS A 210 10.44 0.12 -6.87
CA HIS A 210 10.32 1.58 -6.91
C HIS A 210 9.71 2.19 -5.64
N PHE A 211 9.19 1.39 -4.71
CA PHE A 211 8.56 1.91 -3.49
C PHE A 211 9.53 2.72 -2.61
N MET A 212 10.67 2.16 -2.24
CA MET A 212 11.64 2.89 -1.41
C MET A 212 12.27 4.08 -2.14
N PRO A 213 12.66 3.99 -3.43
CA PRO A 213 13.04 5.17 -4.23
C PRO A 213 11.97 6.27 -4.28
N ALA A 214 10.68 5.95 -4.21
CA ALA A 214 9.62 6.95 -4.14
C ALA A 214 9.49 7.58 -2.74
N TYR A 215 9.61 6.80 -1.68
CA TYR A 215 9.30 7.25 -0.32
C TYR A 215 10.50 7.82 0.45
N GLN A 216 11.65 7.16 0.38
CA GLN A 216 12.84 7.50 1.17
C GLN A 216 13.32 8.96 0.99
N PRO A 217 13.37 9.54 -0.24
CA PRO A 217 13.78 10.94 -0.41
C PRO A 217 12.83 11.93 0.27
N ILE A 218 11.52 11.61 0.31
CA ILE A 218 10.50 12.43 0.99
C ILE A 218 10.75 12.38 2.50
N VAL A 219 10.95 11.18 3.07
CA VAL A 219 11.26 11.01 4.49
C VAL A 219 12.52 11.78 4.86
N ALA A 220 13.62 11.57 4.14
CA ALA A 220 14.90 12.21 4.39
C ALA A 220 14.80 13.74 4.40
N LYS A 221 13.99 14.31 3.50
CA LYS A 221 13.76 15.74 3.39
C LYS A 221 12.88 16.31 4.51
N ARG A 222 11.89 15.54 5.01
CA ARG A 222 10.83 16.04 5.89
C ARG A 222 10.98 15.64 7.36
N LYS A 223 11.69 14.57 7.69
CA LYS A 223 11.74 14.00 9.05
C LYS A 223 12.26 14.95 10.12
N ALA A 224 13.10 15.92 9.76
CA ALA A 224 13.65 16.92 10.67
C ALA A 224 12.90 18.27 10.64
N ALA A 225 11.82 18.40 9.89
CA ALA A 225 11.04 19.62 9.84
C ALA A 225 10.46 19.93 11.24
N PRO A 226 10.57 21.18 11.73
CA PRO A 226 9.89 21.55 12.97
C PRO A 226 8.37 21.50 12.79
N TYR A 227 7.66 21.09 13.81
CA TYR A 227 6.20 21.08 13.81
C TYR A 227 5.63 21.46 15.18
N THR A 228 4.39 21.91 15.16
CA THR A 228 3.62 22.37 16.32
C THR A 228 2.66 21.28 16.81
N GLU A 229 2.12 21.49 18.02
CA GLU A 229 1.03 20.63 18.53
C GLU A 229 -0.23 20.71 17.65
N ARG A 230 -0.52 21.86 17.05
CA ARG A 230 -1.63 22.02 16.08
C ARG A 230 -1.44 21.07 14.89
N GLU A 231 -0.26 21.04 14.31
CA GLU A 231 0.06 20.18 13.16
C GLU A 231 -0.01 18.70 13.53
N ARG A 232 0.47 18.36 14.72
CA ARG A 232 0.35 17.00 15.24
C ARG A 232 -1.12 16.58 15.43
N ASN A 233 -1.94 17.44 16.01
CA ASN A 233 -3.37 17.18 16.21
C ASN A 233 -4.10 17.00 14.86
N PHE A 234 -3.76 17.81 13.86
CA PHE A 234 -4.31 17.65 12.52
C PHE A 234 -3.89 16.33 11.87
N GLN A 235 -2.62 15.91 12.01
CA GLN A 235 -2.17 14.59 11.58
C GLN A 235 -3.01 13.47 12.21
N LEU A 236 -3.25 13.52 13.53
CA LEU A 236 -4.08 12.52 14.22
C LEU A 236 -5.52 12.52 13.69
N TYR A 237 -6.08 13.70 13.43
CA TYR A 237 -7.40 13.82 12.83
C TYR A 237 -7.46 13.22 11.42
N ARG A 238 -6.46 13.51 10.57
CA ARG A 238 -6.39 12.94 9.22
C ARG A 238 -6.13 11.42 9.21
N ARG A 239 -5.42 10.90 10.20
CA ARG A 239 -5.28 9.44 10.40
C ARG A 239 -6.64 8.76 10.62
N GLY A 240 -7.65 9.47 11.14
CA GLY A 240 -9.02 8.97 11.20
C GLY A 240 -9.55 8.56 9.83
N ARG A 241 -9.28 9.34 8.78
CA ARG A 241 -9.67 9.01 7.39
C ARG A 241 -8.98 7.76 6.88
N TYR A 242 -7.70 7.59 7.21
CA TYR A 242 -6.95 6.39 6.89
C TYR A 242 -7.58 5.14 7.54
N VAL A 243 -7.92 5.21 8.83
CA VAL A 243 -8.58 4.12 9.57
C VAL A 243 -9.98 3.84 9.00
N GLU A 244 -10.77 4.88 8.72
CA GLU A 244 -12.09 4.73 8.10
C GLU A 244 -12.00 3.97 6.77
N PHE A 245 -11.05 4.32 5.90
CA PHE A 245 -10.85 3.59 4.65
C PHE A 245 -10.53 2.12 4.90
N ASN A 246 -9.53 1.84 5.73
CA ASN A 246 -9.06 0.47 5.96
C ASN A 246 -10.14 -0.43 6.58
N LEU A 247 -10.94 0.09 7.51
CA LEU A 247 -11.95 -0.73 8.19
C LEU A 247 -13.28 -0.82 7.41
N VAL A 248 -13.63 0.21 6.62
CA VAL A 248 -14.94 0.29 5.98
C VAL A 248 -14.89 -0.09 4.49
N HIS A 249 -13.81 0.23 3.80
CA HIS A 249 -13.75 0.14 2.34
C HIS A 249 -12.66 -0.77 1.78
N ASP A 250 -11.58 -1.04 2.56
CA ASP A 250 -10.45 -1.81 2.03
C ASP A 250 -10.82 -3.29 1.82
N ARG A 251 -10.83 -3.70 0.54
CA ARG A 251 -11.14 -5.09 0.16
C ARG A 251 -10.14 -6.08 0.74
N GLY A 252 -8.87 -5.68 0.88
CA GLY A 252 -7.80 -6.52 1.44
C GLY A 252 -8.04 -6.81 2.93
N THR A 253 -8.38 -5.79 3.70
CA THR A 253 -8.74 -5.92 5.12
C THR A 253 -9.98 -6.80 5.30
N HIS A 254 -11.03 -6.55 4.52
CA HIS A 254 -12.26 -7.34 4.59
C HIS A 254 -12.01 -8.81 4.24
N PHE A 255 -11.29 -9.07 3.14
CA PHE A 255 -10.94 -10.43 2.75
C PHE A 255 -10.10 -11.13 3.83
N GLY A 256 -9.09 -10.45 4.37
CA GLY A 256 -8.25 -11.00 5.42
C GLY A 256 -9.04 -11.39 6.67
N LEU A 257 -9.92 -10.52 7.16
CA LEU A 257 -10.75 -10.79 8.34
C LEU A 257 -11.79 -11.90 8.06
N GLN A 258 -12.45 -11.89 6.90
CA GLN A 258 -13.45 -12.89 6.53
C GLN A 258 -12.84 -14.28 6.27
N SER A 259 -11.62 -14.34 5.74
CA SER A 259 -10.90 -15.60 5.51
C SER A 259 -10.18 -16.14 6.75
N LYS A 260 -10.46 -15.60 7.93
CA LYS A 260 -9.80 -15.94 9.21
C LYS A 260 -8.28 -15.73 9.15
N GLY A 261 -7.85 -14.72 8.42
CA GLY A 261 -6.47 -14.26 8.43
C GLY A 261 -6.03 -13.82 9.82
N ARG A 262 -4.73 -13.78 10.05
CA ARG A 262 -4.18 -13.37 11.34
C ARG A 262 -4.51 -11.90 11.61
N THR A 263 -5.39 -11.64 12.59
CA THR A 263 -5.90 -10.31 12.92
C THR A 263 -4.77 -9.32 13.22
N GLU A 264 -3.76 -9.72 14.00
CA GLU A 264 -2.62 -8.86 14.35
C GLU A 264 -1.84 -8.40 13.12
N SER A 265 -1.62 -9.31 12.14
CA SER A 265 -0.93 -9.00 10.88
C SER A 265 -1.75 -8.11 9.94
N ILE A 266 -3.08 -8.13 10.07
CA ILE A 266 -3.98 -7.28 9.30
C ILE A 266 -4.05 -5.88 9.92
N LEU A 267 -4.32 -5.82 11.24
CA LEU A 267 -4.54 -4.56 11.95
C LEU A 267 -3.25 -3.82 12.33
N MET A 268 -2.07 -4.43 12.14
CA MET A 268 -0.80 -3.72 12.28
C MET A 268 -0.67 -2.53 11.31
N SER A 269 -1.47 -2.52 10.23
CA SER A 269 -1.54 -1.42 9.27
C SER A 269 -2.18 -0.14 9.82
N LEU A 270 -2.84 -0.20 10.97
CA LEU A 270 -3.47 0.96 11.57
C LEU A 270 -2.48 1.81 12.36
N PRO A 271 -2.64 3.15 12.39
CA PRO A 271 -1.81 4.04 13.19
C PRO A 271 -2.00 3.78 14.70
N PRO A 272 -0.96 4.02 15.53
CA PRO A 272 -1.07 3.80 16.98
C PRO A 272 -1.96 4.83 17.67
N LEU A 273 -2.04 6.04 17.12
CA LEU A 273 -2.86 7.14 17.61
C LEU A 273 -3.66 7.76 16.47
N VAL A 274 -4.92 8.06 16.76
CA VAL A 274 -5.90 8.62 15.83
C VAL A 274 -6.87 9.51 16.57
N ARG A 275 -7.49 10.46 15.88
CA ARG A 275 -8.46 11.39 16.47
C ARG A 275 -9.65 11.59 15.54
N TRP A 276 -10.85 11.68 16.11
CA TRP A 276 -12.05 12.12 15.43
C TRP A 276 -12.61 13.33 16.18
N ASP A 277 -12.76 14.44 15.44
CA ASP A 277 -13.41 15.65 15.95
C ASP A 277 -14.78 15.79 15.26
N TYR A 278 -15.80 16.15 16.04
CA TYR A 278 -17.15 16.34 15.52
C TYR A 278 -17.21 17.63 14.69
N ASP A 279 -17.67 17.51 13.43
CA ASP A 279 -17.92 18.64 12.52
C ASP A 279 -16.74 19.62 12.37
N TRP A 280 -15.52 19.07 12.34
CA TRP A 280 -14.31 19.86 12.21
C TRP A 280 -14.09 20.33 10.77
N HIS A 281 -13.80 21.62 10.61
CA HIS A 281 -13.42 22.25 9.35
C HIS A 281 -12.11 23.02 9.50
N PRO A 282 -11.26 23.07 8.46
CA PRO A 282 -10.06 23.89 8.51
C PRO A 282 -10.41 25.37 8.50
N GLU A 283 -9.57 26.17 9.17
CA GLU A 283 -9.65 27.63 9.04
C GLU A 283 -9.36 28.03 7.58
N PRO A 284 -10.10 29.00 7.00
CA PRO A 284 -9.80 29.52 5.66
C PRO A 284 -8.33 29.96 5.54
N ASP A 285 -7.73 29.71 4.38
CA ASP A 285 -6.35 30.07 4.04
C ASP A 285 -5.27 29.42 4.95
N SER A 286 -5.65 28.46 5.79
CA SER A 286 -4.70 27.70 6.61
C SER A 286 -3.95 26.65 5.81
N ALA A 287 -2.84 26.14 6.36
CA ALA A 287 -2.12 25.01 5.78
C ALA A 287 -2.97 23.73 5.74
N GLU A 288 -3.87 23.57 6.72
CA GLU A 288 -4.86 22.50 6.74
C GLU A 288 -5.88 22.65 5.59
N ALA A 289 -6.36 23.87 5.30
CA ALA A 289 -7.23 24.14 4.16
C ALA A 289 -6.54 23.81 2.83
N THR A 290 -5.25 24.12 2.71
CA THR A 290 -4.43 23.83 1.54
C THR A 290 -4.42 22.32 1.21
N LEU A 291 -4.43 21.44 2.22
CA LEU A 291 -4.55 20.00 1.98
C LEU A 291 -5.83 19.67 1.19
N TYR A 292 -6.99 20.20 1.62
CA TYR A 292 -8.27 19.94 0.97
C TYR A 292 -8.39 20.57 -0.41
N ASP A 293 -7.85 21.77 -0.58
CA ASP A 293 -7.99 22.54 -1.82
C ASP A 293 -7.07 22.07 -2.92
N ILE A 294 -5.90 21.54 -2.57
CA ILE A 294 -4.85 21.19 -3.53
C ILE A 294 -4.61 19.67 -3.59
N PHE A 295 -4.46 18.99 -2.44
CA PHE A 295 -3.95 17.63 -2.40
C PHE A 295 -5.04 16.56 -2.36
N LEU A 296 -6.23 16.88 -1.84
CA LEU A 296 -7.37 15.96 -1.81
C LEU A 296 -8.32 16.15 -3.00
N LYS A 297 -7.79 16.55 -4.14
CA LYS A 297 -8.51 16.63 -5.42
C LYS A 297 -7.74 15.82 -6.46
N PRO A 298 -8.44 15.02 -7.30
CA PRO A 298 -7.79 14.35 -8.42
C PRO A 298 -7.01 15.34 -9.27
N LYS A 299 -5.73 15.08 -9.50
CA LYS A 299 -4.84 16.01 -10.18
C LYS A 299 -3.79 15.26 -11.00
N ASP A 300 -3.44 15.79 -12.16
CA ASP A 300 -2.25 15.35 -12.88
C ASP A 300 -1.00 16.04 -12.29
N TRP A 301 -0.34 15.33 -11.38
CA TRP A 301 0.86 15.81 -10.71
C TRP A 301 2.06 15.94 -11.66
N LEU A 302 2.04 15.23 -12.79
CA LEU A 302 3.13 15.26 -13.77
C LEU A 302 3.02 16.45 -14.75
N ALA A 303 1.87 17.07 -14.84
CA ALA A 303 1.69 18.31 -15.60
C ALA A 303 2.13 19.55 -14.82
N ILE A 304 2.42 19.43 -13.51
CA ILE A 304 2.83 20.54 -12.67
C ILE A 304 4.34 20.75 -12.80
N ASN A 305 4.74 21.98 -13.10
CA ASN A 305 6.15 22.38 -13.02
C ASN A 305 6.48 22.73 -11.56
N PRO A 306 7.35 21.98 -10.87
CA PRO A 306 7.68 22.24 -9.47
C PRO A 306 8.43 23.56 -9.24
N SER A 307 8.79 24.28 -10.31
CA SER A 307 9.50 25.57 -10.26
C SER A 307 8.56 26.78 -10.44
N SER A 308 7.24 26.59 -10.51
CA SER A 308 6.24 27.65 -10.68
C SER A 308 5.57 28.02 -9.36
#